data_45f9091de150e1e55455e6e0d96941a3
#
_entry.id   45f9091de150e1e55455e6e0d96941a3
#
_cell.length_a   1.000
_cell.length_b   1.000
_cell.length_c   1.000
_cell.angle_alpha   90.00
_cell.angle_beta   90.00
_cell.angle_gamma   90.00
#
_symmetry.space_group_name_H-M   'P 1'
#
loop_
_entity.id
_entity.type
_entity.pdbx_description
1 polymer ?
#
loop_
_entity_poly.entity_id
_entity_poly.type
_entity_poly.pdbx_seq_one_letter_code
_entity_poly.pdbx_strand_id
1 'polypeptide(L)'
;MSDTRTETVPLVDGTALRLTVAEPVGPARGGIVVLHEARGMTDAVRGMVTGLAAEGWLTVAPHLYHRDDADELGEDDDDRVRDQVGRLESGAVMADTDTAFGWLADHDITADRMGVLGFDVGAVVALLVATERTLGAAVSVADEAGMVSVRGRIPALTGPSVDLTCPWLGLYGSDGDGDGDVGTLREAGAAAETVTNVVVYPRRGHRFDDDPGAAADAWSRTLNWFDAHLR
;
A
#
# COMPACT_ATOMS: atom_id res chain seq x y z
N MET A 1 14.14 19.04 -1.87
CA MET A 1 13.66 17.76 -2.41
C MET A 1 14.18 16.71 -1.44
N SER A 2 13.29 15.90 -0.87
CA SER A 2 13.72 14.76 -0.04
C SER A 2 14.31 13.71 -0.97
N ASP A 3 15.58 13.35 -0.77
CA ASP A 3 16.21 12.28 -1.52
C ASP A 3 15.86 10.93 -0.88
N THR A 4 15.69 9.89 -1.70
CA THR A 4 15.58 8.52 -1.18
C THR A 4 16.96 7.93 -0.91
N ARG A 5 17.06 7.12 0.15
CA ARG A 5 18.20 6.23 0.39
C ARG A 5 17.70 4.79 0.51
N THR A 6 18.58 3.84 0.27
CA THR A 6 18.30 2.42 0.50
C THR A 6 19.00 1.97 1.76
N GLU A 7 18.25 1.36 2.66
CA GLU A 7 18.76 0.68 3.85
C GLU A 7 18.54 -0.82 3.74
N THR A 8 19.32 -1.60 4.45
CA THR A 8 19.18 -3.05 4.49
C THR A 8 19.04 -3.48 5.95
N VAL A 9 17.94 -4.19 6.23
CA VAL A 9 17.66 -4.70 7.57
C VAL A 9 17.60 -6.23 7.55
N PRO A 10 18.11 -6.91 8.60
CA PRO A 10 18.04 -8.36 8.68
C PRO A 10 16.62 -8.81 9.00
N LEU A 11 16.15 -9.89 8.34
CA LEU A 11 14.92 -10.58 8.70
C LEU A 11 15.21 -11.73 9.67
N VAL A 12 14.16 -12.23 10.33
CA VAL A 12 14.26 -13.33 11.31
C VAL A 12 14.74 -14.62 10.67
N ASP A 13 14.46 -14.83 9.38
CA ASP A 13 14.91 -16.00 8.62
C ASP A 13 16.39 -15.91 8.17
N GLY A 14 17.07 -14.82 8.49
CA GLY A 14 18.47 -14.56 8.13
C GLY A 14 18.65 -13.94 6.74
N THR A 15 17.59 -13.69 6.00
CA THR A 15 17.65 -12.94 4.75
C THR A 15 17.73 -11.43 5.04
N ALA A 16 18.03 -10.63 4.02
CA ALA A 16 18.14 -9.18 4.15
C ALA A 16 17.03 -8.49 3.35
N LEU A 17 16.24 -7.65 4.02
CA LEU A 17 15.23 -6.83 3.40
C LEU A 17 15.81 -5.46 3.05
N ARG A 18 15.66 -5.04 1.80
CA ARG A 18 15.96 -3.67 1.37
C ARG A 18 14.75 -2.78 1.63
N LEU A 19 15.02 -1.60 2.15
CA LEU A 19 14.05 -0.55 2.42
C LEU A 19 14.45 0.71 1.65
N THR A 20 13.56 1.23 0.82
CA THR A 20 13.70 2.59 0.28
C THR A 20 13.09 3.56 1.28
N VAL A 21 13.87 4.53 1.74
CA VAL A 21 13.50 5.47 2.81
C VAL A 21 13.59 6.90 2.31
N ALA A 22 12.63 7.75 2.73
CA ALA A 22 12.72 9.20 2.59
C ALA A 22 12.33 9.87 3.90
N GLU A 23 13.13 10.86 4.31
CA GLU A 23 12.91 11.64 5.52
C GLU A 23 12.27 12.99 5.21
N PRO A 24 11.37 13.47 6.06
CA PRO A 24 10.84 14.81 5.94
C PRO A 24 11.88 15.87 6.31
N VAL A 25 11.66 17.09 5.82
CA VAL A 25 12.43 18.25 6.28
C VAL A 25 11.88 18.69 7.64
N GLY A 26 12.55 18.27 8.72
CA GLY A 26 12.14 18.56 10.09
C GLY A 26 11.56 17.35 10.83
N PRO A 27 10.94 17.55 12.01
CA PRO A 27 10.37 16.45 12.78
C PRO A 27 9.26 15.72 12.01
N ALA A 28 9.31 14.39 12.01
CA ALA A 28 8.30 13.58 11.36
C ALA A 28 6.93 13.70 12.06
N ARG A 29 5.88 13.91 11.27
CA ARG A 29 4.49 13.94 11.74
C ARG A 29 4.00 12.55 12.16
N GLY A 30 4.59 11.51 11.58
CA GLY A 30 4.33 10.09 11.76
C GLY A 30 5.11 9.31 10.71
N GLY A 31 4.81 8.02 10.54
CA GLY A 31 5.49 7.16 9.58
C GLY A 31 4.51 6.47 8.63
N ILE A 32 4.89 6.32 7.36
CA ILE A 32 4.08 5.64 6.37
C ILE A 32 4.89 4.54 5.68
N VAL A 33 4.37 3.31 5.74
CA VAL A 33 4.87 2.19 4.94
C VAL A 33 4.20 2.25 3.57
N VAL A 34 4.99 2.29 2.49
CA VAL A 34 4.50 2.25 1.10
C VAL A 34 4.74 0.88 0.51
N LEU A 35 3.69 0.20 0.10
CA LEU A 35 3.73 -1.12 -0.53
C LEU A 35 3.58 -0.95 -2.05
N HIS A 36 4.59 -1.41 -2.77
CA HIS A 36 4.71 -1.17 -4.20
C HIS A 36 3.68 -1.95 -5.04
N GLU A 37 3.51 -1.50 -6.26
CA GLU A 37 2.70 -2.15 -7.29
C GLU A 37 3.33 -3.45 -7.82
N ALA A 38 2.62 -4.13 -8.74
CA ALA A 38 3.04 -5.41 -9.32
C ALA A 38 4.39 -5.36 -10.05
N ARG A 39 4.84 -4.18 -10.50
CA ARG A 39 6.15 -4.00 -11.17
C ARG A 39 7.31 -3.76 -10.20
N GLY A 40 7.06 -3.71 -8.90
CA GLY A 40 8.08 -3.52 -7.88
C GLY A 40 8.36 -2.04 -7.57
N MET A 41 9.61 -1.74 -7.25
CA MET A 41 10.06 -0.40 -6.84
C MET A 41 10.31 0.50 -8.06
N THR A 42 9.23 0.86 -8.76
CA THR A 42 9.28 1.77 -9.91
C THR A 42 9.60 3.22 -9.50
N ASP A 43 9.94 4.06 -10.48
CA ASP A 43 10.14 5.50 -10.24
C ASP A 43 8.84 6.16 -9.72
N ALA A 44 7.67 5.67 -10.14
CA ALA A 44 6.39 6.14 -9.60
C ALA A 44 6.27 5.87 -8.11
N VAL A 45 6.59 4.65 -7.64
CA VAL A 45 6.59 4.30 -6.22
C VAL A 45 7.63 5.13 -5.44
N ARG A 46 8.84 5.30 -5.98
CA ARG A 46 9.86 6.19 -5.38
C ARG A 46 9.37 7.64 -5.29
N GLY A 47 8.65 8.11 -6.31
CA GLY A 47 7.99 9.41 -6.32
C GLY A 47 6.95 9.56 -5.21
N MET A 48 6.16 8.52 -4.92
CA MET A 48 5.21 8.52 -3.80
C MET A 48 5.93 8.56 -2.45
N VAL A 49 7.02 7.80 -2.30
CA VAL A 49 7.85 7.82 -1.08
C VAL A 49 8.40 9.24 -0.81
N THR A 50 8.96 9.89 -1.83
CA THR A 50 9.47 11.27 -1.69
C THR A 50 8.35 12.29 -1.53
N GLY A 51 7.21 12.10 -2.19
CA GLY A 51 6.03 12.96 -2.07
C GLY A 51 5.48 12.99 -0.65
N LEU A 52 5.31 11.81 -0.03
CA LEU A 52 4.87 11.73 1.37
C LEU A 52 5.90 12.34 2.33
N ALA A 53 7.20 12.15 2.08
CA ALA A 53 8.23 12.79 2.88
C ALA A 53 8.20 14.33 2.76
N ALA A 54 7.89 14.88 1.58
CA ALA A 54 7.70 16.31 1.38
C ALA A 54 6.50 16.85 2.17
N GLU A 55 5.47 16.02 2.41
CA GLU A 55 4.30 16.35 3.24
C GLU A 55 4.56 16.17 4.75
N GLY A 56 5.77 15.77 5.13
CA GLY A 56 6.18 15.70 6.54
C GLY A 56 6.13 14.30 7.18
N TRP A 57 5.96 13.23 6.40
CA TRP A 57 5.93 11.86 6.90
C TRP A 57 7.30 11.19 6.77
N LEU A 58 7.73 10.42 7.79
CA LEU A 58 8.84 9.49 7.62
C LEU A 58 8.34 8.30 6.79
N THR A 59 8.91 8.10 5.60
CA THR A 59 8.36 7.15 4.64
C THR A 59 9.34 6.02 4.37
N VAL A 60 8.84 4.79 4.38
CA VAL A 60 9.62 3.57 4.13
C VAL A 60 8.87 2.62 3.20
N ALA A 61 9.56 2.10 2.19
CA ALA A 61 9.00 1.13 1.27
C ALA A 61 9.86 -0.15 1.24
N PRO A 62 9.32 -1.29 1.72
CA PRO A 62 10.01 -2.58 1.62
C PRO A 62 10.02 -3.08 0.18
N HIS A 63 11.15 -3.66 -0.24
CA HIS A 63 11.28 -4.31 -1.55
C HIS A 63 10.74 -5.74 -1.47
N LEU A 64 9.45 -5.94 -1.74
CA LEU A 64 8.75 -7.21 -1.54
C LEU A 64 9.27 -8.36 -2.43
N TYR A 65 10.05 -8.05 -3.48
CA TYR A 65 10.66 -9.03 -4.40
C TYR A 65 12.13 -9.36 -4.05
N HIS A 66 12.60 -8.94 -2.87
CA HIS A 66 14.00 -9.12 -2.45
C HIS A 66 14.43 -10.60 -2.41
N ARG A 67 13.51 -11.55 -2.18
CA ARG A 67 13.80 -12.98 -2.15
C ARG A 67 14.11 -13.57 -3.53
N ASP A 68 13.66 -12.92 -4.59
CA ASP A 68 13.93 -13.30 -5.99
C ASP A 68 15.01 -12.41 -6.63
N ASP A 69 15.70 -11.59 -5.83
CA ASP A 69 16.72 -10.63 -6.26
C ASP A 69 16.22 -9.67 -7.37
N ALA A 70 14.93 -9.34 -7.30
CA ALA A 70 14.28 -8.41 -8.20
C ALA A 70 13.92 -7.12 -7.46
N ASP A 71 14.08 -5.99 -8.13
CA ASP A 71 13.67 -4.67 -7.62
C ASP A 71 12.52 -4.10 -8.44
N GLU A 72 12.71 -4.07 -9.74
CA GLU A 72 11.80 -3.48 -10.71
C GLU A 72 11.70 -4.38 -11.94
N LEU A 73 10.49 -4.55 -12.46
CA LEU A 73 10.17 -5.33 -13.64
C LEU A 73 9.86 -4.39 -14.81
N GLY A 74 10.36 -4.69 -15.99
CA GLY A 74 10.19 -3.87 -17.18
C GLY A 74 8.74 -3.68 -17.60
N GLU A 75 8.45 -2.57 -18.29
CA GLU A 75 7.10 -2.22 -18.74
C GLU A 75 6.51 -3.23 -19.72
N ASP A 76 7.36 -3.87 -20.55
CA ASP A 76 6.94 -4.80 -21.59
C ASP A 76 6.93 -6.28 -21.15
N ASP A 77 7.05 -6.58 -19.84
CA ASP A 77 7.25 -7.94 -19.32
C ASP A 77 6.09 -8.43 -18.46
N ASP A 78 4.86 -8.35 -18.97
CA ASP A 78 3.64 -8.70 -18.25
C ASP A 78 3.60 -10.17 -17.76
N ASP A 79 4.22 -11.10 -18.50
CA ASP A 79 4.29 -12.50 -18.08
C ASP A 79 5.20 -12.65 -16.86
N ARG A 80 6.34 -11.97 -16.83
CA ARG A 80 7.25 -11.97 -15.69
C ARG A 80 6.63 -11.27 -14.47
N VAL A 81 5.89 -10.18 -14.68
CA VAL A 81 5.13 -9.49 -13.63
C VAL A 81 4.12 -10.45 -13.00
N ARG A 82 3.35 -11.16 -13.84
CA ARG A 82 2.35 -12.14 -13.38
C ARG A 82 3.01 -13.29 -12.60
N ASP A 83 4.12 -13.82 -13.10
CA ASP A 83 4.89 -14.87 -12.45
C ASP A 83 5.44 -14.40 -11.09
N GLN A 84 5.96 -13.16 -11.03
CA GLN A 84 6.53 -12.59 -9.80
C GLN A 84 5.47 -12.37 -8.74
N VAL A 85 4.33 -11.75 -9.10
CA VAL A 85 3.17 -11.61 -8.21
C VAL A 85 2.69 -13.00 -7.75
N GLY A 86 2.70 -13.96 -8.68
CA GLY A 86 2.34 -15.36 -8.40
C GLY A 86 3.24 -16.07 -7.39
N ARG A 87 4.42 -15.58 -7.06
CA ARG A 87 5.34 -16.14 -6.04
C ARG A 87 5.17 -15.51 -4.67
N LEU A 88 4.46 -14.37 -4.57
CA LEU A 88 4.24 -13.73 -3.29
C LEU A 88 3.40 -14.63 -2.37
N GLU A 89 3.90 -14.84 -1.17
CA GLU A 89 3.21 -15.54 -0.09
C GLU A 89 2.78 -14.53 0.99
N SER A 90 1.54 -14.61 1.44
CA SER A 90 0.99 -13.66 2.42
C SER A 90 1.83 -13.55 3.70
N GLY A 91 2.30 -14.68 4.24
CA GLY A 91 3.14 -14.69 5.43
C GLY A 91 4.48 -13.97 5.23
N ALA A 92 5.10 -14.13 4.05
CA ALA A 92 6.37 -13.47 3.72
C ALA A 92 6.18 -11.95 3.55
N VAL A 93 5.15 -11.55 2.81
CA VAL A 93 4.84 -10.13 2.58
C VAL A 93 4.46 -9.41 3.88
N MET A 94 3.71 -10.08 4.77
CA MET A 94 3.39 -9.55 6.10
C MET A 94 4.62 -9.40 6.97
N ALA A 95 5.55 -10.38 6.95
CA ALA A 95 6.81 -10.28 7.70
C ALA A 95 7.69 -9.12 7.20
N ASP A 96 7.75 -8.88 5.89
CA ASP A 96 8.46 -7.75 5.31
C ASP A 96 7.84 -6.41 5.71
N THR A 97 6.50 -6.35 5.71
CA THR A 97 5.74 -5.18 6.12
C THR A 97 5.90 -4.91 7.63
N ASP A 98 5.84 -5.96 8.46
CA ASP A 98 6.10 -5.86 9.91
C ASP A 98 7.52 -5.36 10.20
N THR A 99 8.49 -5.78 9.40
CA THR A 99 9.88 -5.29 9.51
C THR A 99 9.97 -3.79 9.17
N ALA A 100 9.25 -3.32 8.16
CA ALA A 100 9.18 -1.89 7.85
C ALA A 100 8.49 -1.09 8.97
N PHE A 101 7.44 -1.62 9.61
CA PHE A 101 6.85 -1.01 10.81
C PHE A 101 7.81 -1.01 12.00
N GLY A 102 8.55 -2.10 12.20
CA GLY A 102 9.61 -2.18 13.22
C GLY A 102 10.68 -1.11 13.00
N TRP A 103 11.07 -0.90 11.75
CA TRP A 103 12.01 0.17 11.39
C TRP A 103 11.45 1.56 11.74
N LEU A 104 10.17 1.84 11.51
CA LEU A 104 9.52 3.09 11.93
C LEU A 104 9.49 3.22 13.46
N ALA A 105 9.23 2.12 14.17
CA ALA A 105 9.23 2.12 15.64
C ALA A 105 10.61 2.43 16.21
N ASP A 106 11.69 1.93 15.60
CA ASP A 106 13.08 2.24 15.95
C ASP A 106 13.45 3.72 15.70
N HIS A 107 12.59 4.45 14.94
CA HIS A 107 12.68 5.88 14.68
C HIS A 107 11.65 6.69 15.50
N ASP A 108 11.22 6.19 16.65
CA ASP A 108 10.31 6.84 17.60
C ASP A 108 8.90 7.13 17.03
N ILE A 109 8.43 6.38 16.03
CA ILE A 109 7.06 6.45 15.54
C ILE A 109 6.21 5.40 16.25
N THR A 110 5.18 5.83 16.96
CA THR A 110 4.22 4.94 17.64
C THR A 110 3.16 4.41 16.68
N ALA A 111 2.55 3.26 16.96
CA ALA A 111 1.63 2.57 16.07
C ALA A 111 0.42 3.43 15.64
N ASP A 112 -0.09 4.27 16.52
CA ASP A 112 -1.18 5.23 16.25
C ASP A 112 -0.77 6.37 15.30
N ARG A 113 0.54 6.55 15.09
CA ARG A 113 1.14 7.47 14.12
C ARG A 113 1.73 6.76 12.90
N MET A 114 1.50 5.45 12.76
CA MET A 114 1.90 4.68 11.60
C MET A 114 0.74 4.49 10.63
N GLY A 115 1.01 4.65 9.35
CA GLY A 115 0.09 4.35 8.27
C GLY A 115 0.67 3.37 7.26
N VAL A 116 -0.20 2.79 6.44
CA VAL A 116 0.20 1.99 5.28
C VAL A 116 -0.52 2.50 4.03
N LEU A 117 0.21 2.62 2.93
CA LEU A 117 -0.31 2.95 1.60
C LEU A 117 0.14 1.87 0.62
N GLY A 118 -0.79 1.21 -0.04
CA GLY A 118 -0.48 0.16 -1.01
C GLY A 118 -1.08 0.42 -2.39
N PHE A 119 -0.34 -0.02 -3.42
CA PHE A 119 -0.73 0.10 -4.82
C PHE A 119 -0.87 -1.29 -5.46
N ASP A 120 -1.95 -1.55 -6.20
CA ASP A 120 -2.26 -2.82 -6.86
C ASP A 120 -2.13 -4.03 -5.91
N VAL A 121 -1.11 -4.88 -6.10
CA VAL A 121 -0.80 -5.98 -5.17
C VAL A 121 -0.53 -5.45 -3.76
N GLY A 122 0.17 -4.33 -3.63
CA GLY A 122 0.40 -3.65 -2.36
C GLY A 122 -0.90 -3.16 -1.71
N ALA A 123 -1.92 -2.80 -2.49
CA ALA A 123 -3.24 -2.41 -1.98
C ALA A 123 -3.95 -3.56 -1.27
N VAL A 124 -3.83 -4.78 -1.81
CA VAL A 124 -4.36 -5.99 -1.16
C VAL A 124 -3.62 -6.28 0.15
N VAL A 125 -2.30 -6.10 0.16
CA VAL A 125 -1.49 -6.25 1.39
C VAL A 125 -1.84 -5.17 2.41
N ALA A 126 -2.04 -3.91 1.99
CA ALA A 126 -2.45 -2.82 2.88
C ALA A 126 -3.80 -3.11 3.55
N LEU A 127 -4.75 -3.69 2.81
CA LEU A 127 -6.03 -4.13 3.36
C LEU A 127 -5.85 -5.30 4.33
N LEU A 128 -4.99 -6.28 4.01
CA LEU A 128 -4.66 -7.38 4.94
C LEU A 128 -4.02 -6.85 6.22
N VAL A 129 -3.10 -5.90 6.12
CA VAL A 129 -2.51 -5.20 7.28
C VAL A 129 -3.61 -4.55 8.13
N ALA A 130 -4.57 -3.88 7.49
CA ALA A 130 -5.68 -3.23 8.18
C ALA A 130 -6.61 -4.20 8.93
N THR A 131 -6.60 -5.48 8.61
CA THR A 131 -7.35 -6.51 9.37
C THR A 131 -6.54 -7.18 10.48
N GLU A 132 -5.21 -7.13 10.40
CA GLU A 132 -4.33 -7.88 11.30
C GLU A 132 -3.49 -7.02 12.24
N ARG A 133 -3.36 -5.72 11.94
CA ARG A 133 -2.47 -4.80 12.69
C ARG A 133 -3.20 -3.55 13.12
N THR A 134 -3.11 -3.22 14.39
CA THR A 134 -3.65 -1.96 14.93
C THR A 134 -2.69 -0.82 14.58
N LEU A 135 -3.10 0.02 13.64
CA LEU A 135 -2.37 1.19 13.15
C LEU A 135 -3.25 2.44 13.21
N GLY A 136 -2.65 3.60 12.92
CA GLY A 136 -3.40 4.84 12.76
C GLY A 136 -4.32 4.83 11.55
N ALA A 137 -3.85 4.35 10.38
CA ALA A 137 -4.66 4.29 9.16
C ALA A 137 -4.06 3.39 8.07
N ALA A 138 -4.94 2.92 7.16
CA ALA A 138 -4.53 2.22 5.94
C ALA A 138 -5.21 2.83 4.70
N VAL A 139 -4.49 2.81 3.57
CA VAL A 139 -4.99 3.25 2.26
C VAL A 139 -4.65 2.20 1.20
N SER A 140 -5.63 1.82 0.43
CA SER A 140 -5.50 0.88 -0.71
C SER A 140 -5.86 1.59 -2.01
N VAL A 141 -4.95 1.56 -2.99
CA VAL A 141 -5.13 2.17 -4.31
C VAL A 141 -4.95 1.10 -5.38
N ALA A 142 -6.00 0.75 -6.10
CA ALA A 142 -5.93 -0.28 -7.14
C ALA A 142 -7.02 -0.14 -8.20
N ASP A 143 -6.81 -0.85 -9.31
CA ASP A 143 -7.88 -1.18 -10.25
C ASP A 143 -8.51 -2.53 -9.89
N GLU A 144 -9.72 -2.76 -10.38
CA GLU A 144 -10.40 -4.06 -10.30
C GLU A 144 -9.52 -5.21 -10.83
N ALA A 145 -8.76 -4.96 -11.91
CA ALA A 145 -7.84 -5.93 -12.49
C ALA A 145 -6.64 -6.25 -11.57
N GLY A 146 -6.09 -5.27 -10.86
CA GLY A 146 -5.02 -5.45 -9.88
C GLY A 146 -5.45 -6.31 -8.70
N MET A 147 -6.68 -6.14 -8.23
CA MET A 147 -7.26 -6.96 -7.17
C MET A 147 -7.45 -8.43 -7.57
N VAL A 148 -7.83 -8.68 -8.82
CA VAL A 148 -8.04 -10.05 -9.35
C VAL A 148 -6.73 -10.81 -9.48
N SER A 149 -5.63 -10.15 -9.81
CA SER A 149 -4.32 -10.79 -10.07
C SER A 149 -3.73 -11.48 -8.84
N VAL A 150 -4.17 -11.11 -7.63
CA VAL A 150 -3.67 -11.63 -6.33
C VAL A 150 -4.62 -12.68 -5.73
N ARG A 151 -5.76 -12.95 -6.36
CA ARG A 151 -6.74 -13.94 -5.87
C ARG A 151 -6.13 -15.33 -5.74
N GLY A 152 -6.25 -15.89 -4.54
CA GLY A 152 -5.86 -17.26 -4.21
C GLY A 152 -4.52 -17.42 -3.50
N ARG A 153 -3.72 -16.36 -3.34
CA ARG A 153 -2.43 -16.40 -2.62
C ARG A 153 -2.38 -15.46 -1.42
N ILE A 154 -3.02 -14.32 -1.52
CA ILE A 154 -3.35 -13.48 -0.38
C ILE A 154 -4.82 -13.72 -0.09
N PRO A 155 -5.23 -14.00 1.17
CA PRO A 155 -6.62 -14.28 1.49
C PRO A 155 -7.52 -13.20 0.91
N ALA A 156 -8.46 -13.59 0.06
CA ALA A 156 -9.42 -12.65 -0.48
C ALA A 156 -10.28 -12.16 0.69
N LEU A 157 -10.21 -10.88 0.97
CA LEU A 157 -11.07 -10.22 1.96
C LEU A 157 -12.48 -10.05 1.38
N THR A 158 -13.04 -11.15 0.87
CA THR A 158 -14.35 -11.22 0.20
C THR A 158 -15.43 -11.83 1.11
N GLY A 159 -15.31 -11.63 2.42
CA GLY A 159 -16.34 -12.01 3.37
C GLY A 159 -17.43 -10.94 3.51
N PRO A 160 -18.59 -11.28 4.09
CA PRO A 160 -19.67 -10.32 4.35
C PRO A 160 -19.31 -9.26 5.40
N SER A 161 -18.20 -9.41 6.11
CA SER A 161 -17.60 -8.44 7.01
C SER A 161 -16.09 -8.52 6.92
N VAL A 162 -15.44 -7.37 6.86
CA VAL A 162 -14.00 -7.24 7.00
C VAL A 162 -13.75 -6.71 8.40
N ASP A 163 -13.13 -7.51 9.27
CA ASP A 163 -12.79 -7.12 10.65
C ASP A 163 -11.57 -6.17 10.60
N LEU A 164 -11.82 -4.91 10.26
CA LEU A 164 -10.79 -3.90 10.22
C LEU A 164 -10.38 -3.45 11.63
N THR A 165 -9.10 -3.38 11.88
CA THR A 165 -8.51 -2.96 13.17
C THR A 165 -8.06 -1.50 13.18
N CYS A 166 -8.08 -0.84 12.01
CA CYS A 166 -7.76 0.58 11.86
C CYS A 166 -8.62 1.24 10.76
N PRO A 167 -8.74 2.58 10.75
CA PRO A 167 -9.39 3.33 9.68
C PRO A 167 -8.83 2.96 8.30
N TRP A 168 -9.72 2.68 7.33
CA TRP A 168 -9.31 2.25 5.99
C TRP A 168 -10.00 3.05 4.88
N LEU A 169 -9.18 3.52 3.92
CA LEU A 169 -9.61 4.18 2.70
C LEU A 169 -9.28 3.29 1.49
N GLY A 170 -10.29 2.95 0.70
CA GLY A 170 -10.15 2.27 -0.59
C GLY A 170 -10.36 3.25 -1.76
N LEU A 171 -9.41 3.34 -2.68
CA LEU A 171 -9.45 4.16 -3.88
C LEU A 171 -9.32 3.22 -5.09
N TYR A 172 -10.43 3.00 -5.79
CA TYR A 172 -10.49 1.96 -6.82
C TYR A 172 -10.94 2.49 -8.18
N GLY A 173 -10.24 2.05 -9.24
CA GLY A 173 -10.69 2.20 -10.61
C GLY A 173 -11.66 1.08 -11.00
N SER A 174 -12.78 1.41 -11.67
CA SER A 174 -13.72 0.44 -12.21
C SER A 174 -14.26 0.88 -13.57
N ASP A 175 -14.47 -0.08 -14.48
CA ASP A 175 -15.11 0.16 -15.79
C ASP A 175 -16.63 0.22 -15.72
N GLY A 176 -17.22 -0.08 -14.57
CA GLY A 176 -18.66 -0.11 -14.29
C GLY A 176 -19.08 0.76 -13.11
N ASP A 177 -20.25 0.52 -12.62
CA ASP A 177 -20.79 1.22 -11.43
C ASP A 177 -20.19 0.73 -10.10
N GLY A 178 -19.13 -0.11 -10.16
CA GLY A 178 -18.46 -0.69 -8.99
C GLY A 178 -19.29 -1.78 -8.30
N ASP A 179 -20.11 -2.50 -9.07
CA ASP A 179 -20.97 -3.59 -8.55
C ASP A 179 -20.23 -4.94 -8.39
N GLY A 180 -18.96 -5.01 -8.84
CA GLY A 180 -18.12 -6.21 -8.74
C GLY A 180 -17.47 -6.38 -7.36
N ASP A 181 -16.20 -6.73 -7.35
CA ASP A 181 -15.41 -6.93 -6.13
C ASP A 181 -15.28 -5.65 -5.31
N VAL A 182 -15.19 -4.50 -5.96
CA VAL A 182 -15.14 -3.18 -5.31
C VAL A 182 -16.46 -2.88 -4.59
N GLY A 183 -17.61 -3.26 -5.20
CA GLY A 183 -18.92 -3.16 -4.56
C GLY A 183 -19.00 -4.00 -3.29
N THR A 184 -18.52 -5.25 -3.36
CA THR A 184 -18.45 -6.15 -2.20
C THR A 184 -17.55 -5.57 -1.09
N LEU A 185 -16.40 -5.00 -1.43
CA LEU A 185 -15.53 -4.34 -0.45
C LEU A 185 -16.16 -3.10 0.18
N ARG A 186 -16.89 -2.32 -0.61
CA ARG A 186 -17.62 -1.15 -0.11
C ARG A 186 -18.71 -1.54 0.89
N GLU A 187 -19.47 -2.60 0.59
CA GLU A 187 -20.49 -3.13 1.49
C GLU A 187 -19.89 -3.70 2.77
N ALA A 188 -18.82 -4.50 2.65
CA ALA A 188 -18.09 -5.05 3.79
C ALA A 188 -17.46 -3.95 4.65
N GLY A 189 -16.86 -2.93 4.03
CA GLY A 189 -16.33 -1.76 4.74
C GLY A 189 -17.43 -0.98 5.46
N ALA A 190 -18.58 -0.77 4.83
CA ALA A 190 -19.71 -0.08 5.47
C ALA A 190 -20.29 -0.84 6.68
N ALA A 191 -20.08 -2.15 6.76
CA ALA A 191 -20.47 -2.99 7.88
C ALA A 191 -19.41 -3.05 9.00
N ALA A 192 -18.20 -2.54 8.79
CA ALA A 192 -17.12 -2.55 9.76
C ALA A 192 -17.40 -1.59 10.93
N GLU A 193 -16.88 -1.93 12.11
CA GLU A 193 -17.00 -1.07 13.31
C GLU A 193 -16.09 0.15 13.27
N THR A 194 -15.05 0.13 12.43
CA THR A 194 -14.09 1.23 12.26
C THR A 194 -14.46 2.14 11.08
N VAL A 195 -13.84 3.31 11.03
CA VAL A 195 -14.09 4.30 9.97
C VAL A 195 -13.55 3.78 8.62
N THR A 196 -14.43 3.74 7.62
CA THR A 196 -14.07 3.31 6.27
C THR A 196 -14.63 4.27 5.23
N ASN A 197 -13.93 4.35 4.10
CA ASN A 197 -14.46 5.01 2.91
C ASN A 197 -13.95 4.28 1.65
N VAL A 198 -14.84 4.03 0.69
CA VAL A 198 -14.48 3.46 -0.60
C VAL A 198 -14.92 4.40 -1.70
N VAL A 199 -13.96 4.91 -2.44
CA VAL A 199 -14.16 5.81 -3.58
C VAL A 199 -13.89 5.05 -4.87
N VAL A 200 -14.82 5.13 -5.82
CA VAL A 200 -14.70 4.51 -7.13
C VAL A 200 -14.48 5.58 -8.18
N TYR A 201 -13.42 5.44 -8.96
CA TYR A 201 -13.11 6.30 -10.09
C TYR A 201 -13.49 5.61 -11.39
N PRO A 202 -14.13 6.30 -12.33
CA PRO A 202 -14.35 5.74 -13.66
C PRO A 202 -13.01 5.50 -14.33
N ARG A 203 -12.74 4.27 -14.72
CA ARG A 203 -11.50 3.91 -15.40
C ARG A 203 -11.49 4.48 -16.81
N ARG A 204 -10.44 5.20 -17.15
CA ARG A 204 -10.19 5.76 -18.47
C ARG A 204 -8.82 5.29 -18.95
N GLY A 205 -8.79 4.20 -19.70
CA GLY A 205 -7.54 3.58 -20.12
C GLY A 205 -7.15 2.38 -19.26
N HIS A 206 -5.85 2.18 -19.01
CA HIS A 206 -5.33 1.04 -18.25
C HIS A 206 -5.53 1.20 -16.74
N ARG A 207 -5.42 2.42 -16.25
CA ARG A 207 -5.46 2.75 -14.81
C ARG A 207 -6.26 4.04 -14.63
N PHE A 208 -6.97 4.16 -13.50
CA PHE A 208 -7.73 5.38 -13.22
C PHE A 208 -6.80 6.59 -12.94
N ASP A 209 -5.62 6.33 -12.39
CA ASP A 209 -4.59 7.33 -12.06
C ASP A 209 -3.78 7.81 -13.28
N ASP A 210 -4.04 7.25 -14.47
CA ASP A 210 -3.58 7.84 -15.74
C ASP A 210 -4.33 9.16 -16.07
N ASP A 211 -5.50 9.39 -15.46
CA ASP A 211 -6.19 10.69 -15.50
C ASP A 211 -5.62 11.63 -14.44
N PRO A 212 -4.98 12.76 -14.82
CA PRO A 212 -4.35 13.67 -13.87
C PRO A 212 -5.32 14.24 -12.81
N GLY A 213 -6.60 14.38 -13.15
CA GLY A 213 -7.61 14.87 -12.22
C GLY A 213 -7.95 13.81 -11.17
N ALA A 214 -8.14 12.56 -11.59
CA ALA A 214 -8.38 11.44 -10.69
C ALA A 214 -7.15 11.16 -9.78
N ALA A 215 -5.94 11.20 -10.36
CA ALA A 215 -4.71 11.06 -9.59
C ALA A 215 -4.56 12.14 -8.51
N ALA A 216 -4.82 13.41 -8.84
CA ALA A 216 -4.75 14.53 -7.90
C ALA A 216 -5.82 14.41 -6.78
N ASP A 217 -7.04 13.98 -7.11
CA ASP A 217 -8.09 13.76 -6.11
C ASP A 217 -7.72 12.58 -5.19
N ALA A 218 -7.24 11.45 -5.74
CA ALA A 218 -6.81 10.29 -4.98
C ALA A 218 -5.65 10.65 -4.03
N TRP A 219 -4.68 11.41 -4.50
CA TRP A 219 -3.58 11.92 -3.67
C TRP A 219 -4.10 12.80 -2.53
N SER A 220 -4.96 13.77 -2.83
CA SER A 220 -5.55 14.66 -1.82
C SER A 220 -6.35 13.87 -0.76
N ARG A 221 -7.12 12.85 -1.17
CA ARG A 221 -7.85 11.99 -0.25
C ARG A 221 -6.91 11.18 0.65
N THR A 222 -5.84 10.64 0.07
CA THR A 222 -4.81 9.90 0.82
C THR A 222 -4.18 10.77 1.90
N LEU A 223 -3.74 11.99 1.55
CA LEU A 223 -3.17 12.92 2.52
C LEU A 223 -4.16 13.31 3.61
N ASN A 224 -5.38 13.67 3.23
CA ASN A 224 -6.43 14.02 4.19
C ASN A 224 -6.79 12.85 5.12
N TRP A 225 -6.72 11.61 4.62
CA TRP A 225 -6.97 10.43 5.43
C TRP A 225 -5.91 10.25 6.50
N PHE A 226 -4.64 10.34 6.11
CA PHE A 226 -3.54 10.26 7.08
C PHE A 226 -3.56 11.43 8.06
N ASP A 227 -3.84 12.65 7.61
CA ASP A 227 -3.97 13.83 8.46
C ASP A 227 -5.08 13.69 9.52
N ALA A 228 -6.16 13.02 9.18
CA ALA A 228 -7.29 12.83 10.08
C ALA A 228 -7.04 11.72 11.12
N HIS A 229 -6.27 10.70 10.80
CA HIS A 229 -6.20 9.46 11.58
C HIS A 229 -4.84 9.16 12.21
N LEU A 230 -3.72 9.69 11.70
CA LEU A 230 -2.40 9.55 12.33
C LEU A 230 -2.20 10.66 13.38
N ARG A 231 -2.14 10.30 14.66
CA ARG A 231 -2.15 11.26 15.79
C ARG A 231 -0.97 11.07 16.72
#